data_4cfdd82b3de9296208e0223c1d8fefc4
#
_entry.id   4cfdd82b3de9296208e0223c1d8fefc4
#
_cell.length_a   1.000
_cell.length_b   1.000
_cell.length_c   1.000
_cell.angle_alpha   90.00
_cell.angle_beta   90.00
_cell.angle_gamma   90.00
#
_symmetry.space_group_name_H-M   'P 1'
#
loop_
_entity.id
_entity.type
_entity.pdbx_description
1 polymer ?
#
loop_
_entity_poly.entity_id
_entity_poly.type
_entity_poly.pdbx_seq_one_letter_code
_entity_poly.pdbx_strand_id
1 'polypeptide(L)'
;MTVILKSHAKVGVYVDAANISRNGGQRMQYDVLREFACRDHAEPLRLNVYLTYDEERAETNAVYRDKARAYQSALRELGYKVIEKRVKWFQDEAGNRYGKANADLDMAVDVLLQSENLDRVLLATGDGDFVQVVRALQNKGCRVETLAFDNVSEELRRESDMFVSGYLVPGLLPTRGDDYFAPGWGAMGSRVRGYCYHHDDNKSFGFMRFLVKLSPYLWKTDSRDPDSPYRTAFFHDSSLPDGFNVMKLPSRNHIFEFTLAEPNGKQPVATDILLVHPALS
;
A
#
# COMPACT_ATOMS: atom_id res chain seq x y z
N MET A 1 -28.95 25.02 -20.87
CA MET A 1 -27.63 24.35 -20.85
C MET A 1 -27.63 23.42 -19.62
N THR A 2 -27.93 22.12 -19.82
CA THR A 2 -28.03 21.15 -18.72
C THR A 2 -26.62 20.80 -18.30
N VAL A 3 -26.23 21.23 -17.11
CA VAL A 3 -24.97 20.80 -16.50
C VAL A 3 -25.12 19.32 -16.15
N ILE A 4 -24.52 18.44 -16.96
CA ILE A 4 -24.40 17.04 -16.63
C ILE A 4 -23.39 17.01 -15.48
N LEU A 5 -23.88 16.91 -14.25
CA LEU A 5 -23.06 16.60 -13.08
C LEU A 5 -22.44 15.23 -13.35
N LYS A 6 -21.12 15.18 -13.62
CA LYS A 6 -20.38 13.91 -13.64
C LYS A 6 -20.58 13.27 -12.28
N SER A 7 -21.26 12.13 -12.25
CA SER A 7 -21.31 11.29 -11.06
C SER A 7 -19.88 10.90 -10.70
N HIS A 8 -19.43 11.26 -9.50
CA HIS A 8 -18.14 10.82 -9.00
C HIS A 8 -18.20 9.32 -8.70
N ALA A 9 -17.12 8.60 -8.97
CA ALA A 9 -17.03 7.18 -8.64
C ALA A 9 -17.14 7.00 -7.12
N LYS A 10 -17.94 6.04 -6.69
CA LYS A 10 -18.13 5.68 -5.28
C LYS A 10 -17.15 4.60 -4.89
N VAL A 11 -16.39 4.85 -3.83
CA VAL A 11 -15.29 3.99 -3.41
C VAL A 11 -15.53 3.38 -2.04
N GLY A 12 -15.24 2.09 -1.91
CA GLY A 12 -15.11 1.40 -0.63
C GLY A 12 -13.64 1.05 -0.35
N VAL A 13 -13.17 1.34 0.85
CA VAL A 13 -11.84 0.96 1.36
C VAL A 13 -12.02 -0.02 2.49
N TYR A 14 -11.37 -1.18 2.38
CA TYR A 14 -11.45 -2.25 3.36
C TYR A 14 -10.03 -2.68 3.72
N VAL A 15 -9.68 -2.52 5.00
CA VAL A 15 -8.31 -2.72 5.49
C VAL A 15 -8.26 -3.88 6.47
N ASP A 16 -7.54 -4.92 6.11
CA ASP A 16 -7.08 -5.95 7.05
C ASP A 16 -5.85 -5.41 7.79
N ALA A 17 -6.09 -4.76 8.92
CA ALA A 17 -5.02 -4.10 9.66
C ALA A 17 -3.99 -5.11 10.23
N ALA A 18 -4.41 -6.33 10.51
CA ALA A 18 -3.51 -7.37 11.02
C ALA A 18 -2.57 -7.88 9.92
N ASN A 19 -3.09 -8.14 8.71
CA ASN A 19 -2.27 -8.53 7.56
C ASN A 19 -1.30 -7.41 7.17
N ILE A 20 -1.79 -6.19 7.01
CA ILE A 20 -0.99 -5.01 6.66
C ILE A 20 0.13 -4.79 7.69
N SER A 21 -0.18 -4.78 8.97
CA SER A 21 0.82 -4.52 10.02
C SER A 21 1.89 -5.59 10.12
N ARG A 22 1.54 -6.88 9.93
CA ARG A 22 2.50 -7.98 9.97
C ARG A 22 3.41 -8.03 8.75
N ASN A 23 2.98 -7.46 7.64
CA ASN A 23 3.63 -7.56 6.34
C ASN A 23 4.17 -6.21 5.84
N GLY A 24 4.80 -5.42 6.69
CA GLY A 24 5.55 -4.23 6.30
C GLY A 24 4.78 -2.91 6.33
N GLY A 25 3.45 -2.94 6.51
CA GLY A 25 2.61 -1.74 6.56
C GLY A 25 2.51 -1.09 7.95
N GLN A 26 3.45 -1.35 8.85
CA GLN A 26 3.51 -0.68 10.14
C GLN A 26 3.67 0.83 9.95
N ARG A 27 2.92 1.64 10.71
CA ARG A 27 2.90 3.10 10.61
C ARG A 27 2.27 3.63 9.30
N MET A 28 1.46 2.83 8.61
CA MET A 28 0.70 3.28 7.44
C MET A 28 -0.18 4.50 7.78
N GLN A 29 -0.12 5.53 6.93
CA GLN A 29 -0.92 6.74 7.06
C GLN A 29 -2.30 6.51 6.43
N TYR A 30 -3.33 6.42 7.25
CA TYR A 30 -4.69 6.08 6.82
C TYR A 30 -5.39 7.21 6.05
N ASP A 31 -5.05 8.46 6.33
CA ASP A 31 -5.48 9.61 5.56
C ASP A 31 -4.93 9.55 4.13
N VAL A 32 -3.63 9.23 3.97
CA VAL A 32 -3.00 9.04 2.65
C VAL A 32 -3.62 7.84 1.92
N LEU A 33 -3.95 6.75 2.62
CA LEU A 33 -4.65 5.61 2.02
C LEU A 33 -6.02 6.01 1.48
N ARG A 34 -6.79 6.81 2.24
CA ARG A 34 -8.07 7.36 1.82
C ARG A 34 -7.92 8.25 0.59
N GLU A 35 -6.95 9.16 0.59
CA GLU A 35 -6.66 10.03 -0.56
C GLU A 35 -6.25 9.22 -1.79
N PHE A 36 -5.44 8.18 -1.62
CA PHE A 36 -5.09 7.27 -2.69
C PHE A 36 -6.32 6.57 -3.28
N ALA A 37 -7.22 6.08 -2.44
CA ALA A 37 -8.45 5.43 -2.88
C ALA A 37 -9.40 6.40 -3.59
N CYS A 38 -9.46 7.66 -3.10
CA CYS A 38 -10.34 8.72 -3.61
C CYS A 38 -9.66 9.61 -4.67
N ARG A 39 -8.49 9.21 -5.20
CA ARG A 39 -7.89 9.89 -6.35
C ARG A 39 -8.91 10.01 -7.47
N ASP A 40 -8.83 11.02 -8.32
CA ASP A 40 -9.82 11.33 -9.36
C ASP A 40 -11.16 11.92 -8.84
N HIS A 41 -11.14 12.49 -7.63
CA HIS A 41 -12.32 13.06 -6.97
C HIS A 41 -13.43 12.03 -6.68
N ALA A 42 -13.07 10.76 -6.51
CA ALA A 42 -14.01 9.72 -6.12
C ALA A 42 -14.51 9.94 -4.68
N GLU A 43 -15.77 9.57 -4.44
CA GLU A 43 -16.43 9.74 -3.14
C GLU A 43 -16.23 8.50 -2.26
N PRO A 44 -15.67 8.64 -1.03
CA PRO A 44 -15.55 7.51 -0.10
C PRO A 44 -16.90 7.16 0.53
N LEU A 45 -17.55 6.13 0.02
CA LEU A 45 -18.83 5.66 0.56
C LEU A 45 -18.64 4.73 1.77
N ARG A 46 -17.56 3.96 1.78
CA ARG A 46 -17.20 3.06 2.89
C ARG A 46 -15.70 3.16 3.16
N LEU A 47 -15.35 3.36 4.42
CA LEU A 47 -13.97 3.33 4.92
C LEU A 47 -13.97 2.39 6.14
N ASN A 48 -13.61 1.14 5.96
CA ASN A 48 -13.66 0.10 6.99
C ASN A 48 -12.27 -0.40 7.34
N VAL A 49 -11.98 -0.48 8.63
CA VAL A 49 -10.75 -1.10 9.16
C VAL A 49 -11.13 -2.24 10.09
N TYR A 50 -10.60 -3.42 9.83
CA TYR A 50 -10.83 -4.63 10.59
C TYR A 50 -9.64 -4.85 11.53
N LEU A 51 -9.91 -4.82 12.83
CA LEU A 51 -8.92 -4.96 13.90
C LEU A 51 -9.17 -6.20 14.71
N THR A 52 -8.11 -6.84 15.15
CA THR A 52 -8.18 -7.86 16.20
C THR A 52 -7.91 -7.22 17.55
N TYR A 53 -8.69 -7.56 18.57
CA TYR A 53 -8.54 -7.07 19.92
C TYR A 53 -8.50 -8.23 20.92
N ASP A 54 -7.45 -8.27 21.72
CA ASP A 54 -7.26 -9.26 22.77
C ASP A 54 -7.78 -8.69 24.09
N GLU A 55 -8.99 -9.08 24.46
CA GLU A 55 -9.68 -8.59 25.67
C GLU A 55 -8.97 -9.03 26.96
N GLU A 56 -8.49 -10.29 27.03
CA GLU A 56 -7.78 -10.79 28.20
C GLU A 56 -6.45 -10.06 28.41
N ARG A 57 -5.73 -9.77 27.33
CA ARG A 57 -4.53 -8.94 27.39
C ARG A 57 -4.84 -7.52 27.83
N ALA A 58 -5.96 -6.95 27.39
CA ALA A 58 -6.36 -5.60 27.76
C ALA A 58 -6.77 -5.48 29.26
N GLU A 59 -7.30 -6.54 29.83
CA GLU A 59 -7.60 -6.59 31.27
C GLU A 59 -6.35 -6.52 32.14
N THR A 60 -5.28 -7.19 31.72
CA THR A 60 -4.03 -7.32 32.47
C THR A 60 -2.96 -6.30 32.10
N ASN A 61 -3.08 -5.66 30.89
CA ASN A 61 -2.08 -4.73 30.35
C ASN A 61 -2.72 -3.39 29.97
N ALA A 62 -2.66 -2.43 30.89
CA ALA A 62 -3.22 -1.10 30.67
C ALA A 62 -2.56 -0.36 29.47
N VAL A 63 -1.23 -0.54 29.26
CA VAL A 63 -0.54 0.10 28.12
C VAL A 63 -1.06 -0.42 26.77
N TYR A 64 -1.30 -1.72 26.67
CA TYR A 64 -1.91 -2.31 25.48
C TYR A 64 -3.31 -1.75 25.24
N ARG A 65 -4.14 -1.76 26.28
CA ARG A 65 -5.51 -1.26 26.22
C ARG A 65 -5.58 0.20 25.78
N ASP A 66 -4.76 1.06 26.37
CA ASP A 66 -4.78 2.50 26.10
C ASP A 66 -4.25 2.81 24.69
N LYS A 67 -3.19 2.11 24.23
CA LYS A 67 -2.71 2.19 22.85
C LYS A 67 -3.75 1.73 21.84
N ALA A 68 -4.44 0.63 22.11
CA ALA A 68 -5.51 0.13 21.23
C ALA A 68 -6.65 1.13 21.11
N ARG A 69 -7.10 1.72 22.23
CA ARG A 69 -8.14 2.75 22.26
C ARG A 69 -7.72 4.01 21.51
N ALA A 70 -6.50 4.50 21.74
CA ALA A 70 -5.98 5.68 21.05
C ALA A 70 -5.90 5.45 19.52
N TYR A 71 -5.43 4.27 19.10
CA TYR A 71 -5.37 3.90 17.69
C TYR A 71 -6.78 3.84 17.06
N GLN A 72 -7.73 3.21 17.73
CA GLN A 72 -9.12 3.17 17.25
C GLN A 72 -9.75 4.56 17.15
N SER A 73 -9.47 5.46 18.13
CA SER A 73 -9.97 6.83 18.12
C SER A 73 -9.41 7.58 16.92
N ALA A 74 -8.10 7.51 16.69
CA ALA A 74 -7.44 8.14 15.55
C ALA A 74 -8.04 7.68 14.20
N LEU A 75 -8.30 6.38 14.05
CA LEU A 75 -8.96 5.86 12.85
C LEU A 75 -10.36 6.44 12.64
N ARG A 76 -11.16 6.56 13.71
CA ARG A 76 -12.49 7.16 13.63
C ARG A 76 -12.44 8.64 13.28
N GLU A 77 -11.47 9.38 13.81
CA GLU A 77 -11.23 10.79 13.48
C GLU A 77 -10.88 10.98 12.01
N LEU A 78 -10.20 10.02 11.39
CA LEU A 78 -9.90 9.99 9.96
C LEU A 78 -11.10 9.53 9.09
N GLY A 79 -12.24 9.23 9.70
CA GLY A 79 -13.49 8.84 9.02
C GLY A 79 -13.66 7.34 8.79
N TYR A 80 -12.79 6.50 9.38
CA TYR A 80 -12.93 5.05 9.24
C TYR A 80 -13.90 4.46 10.25
N LYS A 81 -14.76 3.55 9.78
CA LYS A 81 -15.48 2.63 10.65
C LYS A 81 -14.53 1.56 11.13
N VAL A 82 -14.35 1.45 12.42
CA VAL A 82 -13.52 0.43 13.06
C VAL A 82 -14.40 -0.77 13.41
N ILE A 83 -14.10 -1.91 12.81
CA ILE A 83 -14.73 -3.21 13.08
C ILE A 83 -13.75 -4.02 13.92
N GLU A 84 -14.12 -4.23 15.18
CA GLU A 84 -13.29 -4.96 16.14
C GLU A 84 -13.71 -6.42 16.21
N LYS A 85 -12.75 -7.33 16.04
CA LYS A 85 -12.91 -8.76 16.25
C LYS A 85 -12.14 -9.19 17.49
N ARG A 86 -12.86 -9.70 18.49
CA ARG A 86 -12.25 -10.22 19.72
C ARG A 86 -11.51 -11.51 19.45
N VAL A 87 -10.30 -11.63 19.98
CA VAL A 87 -9.53 -12.87 19.96
C VAL A 87 -10.24 -13.90 20.85
N LYS A 88 -10.54 -15.06 20.28
CA LYS A 88 -10.97 -16.23 21.05
C LYS A 88 -9.78 -17.12 21.31
N TRP A 89 -9.57 -17.48 22.55
CA TRP A 89 -8.50 -18.36 22.96
C TRP A 89 -8.96 -19.81 23.00
N PHE A 90 -8.13 -20.67 22.45
CA PHE A 90 -8.34 -22.12 22.41
C PHE A 90 -7.10 -22.83 22.96
N GLN A 91 -7.25 -24.12 23.26
CA GLN A 91 -6.16 -24.98 23.69
C GLN A 91 -6.12 -26.20 22.76
N ASP A 92 -4.94 -26.57 22.26
CA ASP A 92 -4.77 -27.77 21.46
C ASP A 92 -4.67 -29.01 22.36
N GLU A 93 -4.62 -30.20 21.73
CA GLU A 93 -4.50 -31.48 22.44
C GLU A 93 -3.20 -31.63 23.26
N ALA A 94 -2.16 -30.86 22.91
CA ALA A 94 -0.90 -30.80 23.64
C ALA A 94 -0.90 -29.79 24.79
N GLY A 95 -2.03 -29.06 25.00
CA GLY A 95 -2.16 -28.06 26.04
C GLY A 95 -1.65 -26.68 25.65
N ASN A 96 -1.17 -26.46 24.42
CA ASN A 96 -0.72 -25.16 23.98
C ASN A 96 -1.90 -24.22 23.71
N ARG A 97 -1.79 -22.99 24.20
CA ARG A 97 -2.82 -21.98 24.03
C ARG A 97 -2.58 -21.18 22.74
N TYR A 98 -3.60 -21.05 21.90
CA TYR A 98 -3.56 -20.24 20.71
C TYR A 98 -4.80 -19.35 20.56
N GLY A 99 -4.61 -18.13 20.06
CA GLY A 99 -5.68 -17.15 19.82
C GLY A 99 -6.12 -17.17 18.35
N LYS A 100 -7.43 -17.14 18.11
CA LYS A 100 -8.03 -17.02 16.76
C LYS A 100 -9.00 -15.86 16.71
N ALA A 101 -8.88 -15.04 15.66
CA ALA A 101 -9.85 -13.99 15.32
C ALA A 101 -10.01 -13.98 13.80
N ASN A 102 -11.21 -14.25 13.31
CA ASN A 102 -11.50 -14.31 11.88
C ASN A 102 -12.00 -12.93 11.41
N ALA A 103 -11.14 -11.93 11.44
CA ALA A 103 -11.47 -10.58 10.97
C ALA A 103 -11.56 -10.53 9.43
N ASP A 104 -10.81 -11.36 8.75
CA ASP A 104 -10.79 -11.62 7.32
C ASP A 104 -12.17 -12.06 6.79
N LEU A 105 -12.82 -13.02 7.46
CA LEU A 105 -14.16 -13.46 7.11
C LEU A 105 -15.20 -12.33 7.24
N ASP A 106 -15.14 -11.56 8.34
CA ASP A 106 -16.06 -10.43 8.53
C ASP A 106 -15.84 -9.38 7.42
N MET A 107 -14.58 -9.11 7.05
CA MET A 107 -14.22 -8.22 5.95
C MET A 107 -14.76 -8.74 4.61
N ALA A 108 -14.60 -10.03 4.31
CA ALA A 108 -15.09 -10.64 3.08
C ALA A 108 -16.61 -10.52 2.94
N VAL A 109 -17.34 -10.80 4.01
CA VAL A 109 -18.81 -10.68 4.04
C VAL A 109 -19.25 -9.22 3.87
N ASP A 110 -18.66 -8.31 4.63
CA ASP A 110 -19.01 -6.90 4.57
C ASP A 110 -18.77 -6.30 3.19
N VAL A 111 -17.63 -6.58 2.56
CA VAL A 111 -17.31 -6.03 1.24
C VAL A 111 -18.27 -6.53 0.17
N LEU A 112 -18.67 -7.82 0.24
CA LEU A 112 -19.63 -8.39 -0.72
C LEU A 112 -21.03 -7.80 -0.56
N LEU A 113 -21.49 -7.58 0.68
CA LEU A 113 -22.79 -7.00 0.97
C LEU A 113 -22.85 -5.49 0.67
N GLN A 114 -21.77 -4.76 0.93
CA GLN A 114 -21.72 -3.31 0.78
C GLN A 114 -21.37 -2.86 -0.64
N SER A 115 -20.96 -3.77 -1.53
CA SER A 115 -20.49 -3.45 -2.88
C SER A 115 -21.55 -3.01 -3.88
N GLU A 116 -22.84 -3.20 -3.59
CA GLU A 116 -23.94 -2.90 -4.54
C GLU A 116 -23.95 -1.46 -5.06
N ASN A 117 -23.45 -0.51 -4.27
CA ASN A 117 -23.42 0.91 -4.62
C ASN A 117 -21.98 1.42 -4.80
N LEU A 118 -21.01 0.54 -5.03
CA LEU A 118 -19.62 0.90 -5.21
C LEU A 118 -19.20 0.70 -6.67
N ASP A 119 -18.50 1.68 -7.21
CA ASP A 119 -17.86 1.59 -8.52
C ASP A 119 -16.44 1.01 -8.40
N ARG A 120 -15.78 1.28 -7.27
CA ARG A 120 -14.42 0.83 -6.96
C ARG A 120 -14.31 0.33 -5.52
N VAL A 121 -13.60 -0.76 -5.36
CA VAL A 121 -13.22 -1.32 -4.05
C VAL A 121 -11.70 -1.36 -3.94
N LEU A 122 -11.14 -0.79 -2.88
CA LEU A 122 -9.75 -0.94 -2.49
C LEU A 122 -9.66 -1.94 -1.33
N LEU A 123 -9.02 -3.07 -1.57
CA LEU A 123 -8.68 -4.06 -0.55
C LEU A 123 -7.23 -3.85 -0.11
N ALA A 124 -7.03 -3.44 1.12
CA ALA A 124 -5.70 -3.33 1.73
C ALA A 124 -5.40 -4.63 2.49
N THR A 125 -4.90 -5.61 1.76
CA THR A 125 -4.47 -6.94 2.23
C THR A 125 -3.60 -7.62 1.17
N GLY A 126 -2.69 -8.49 1.61
CA GLY A 126 -1.90 -9.37 0.74
C GLY A 126 -2.38 -10.82 0.73
N ASP A 127 -3.48 -11.12 1.43
CA ASP A 127 -3.95 -12.47 1.67
C ASP A 127 -4.66 -13.08 0.45
N GLY A 128 -4.20 -14.26 0.01
CA GLY A 128 -4.76 -15.00 -1.10
C GLY A 128 -6.20 -15.48 -0.89
N ASP A 129 -6.67 -15.58 0.34
CA ASP A 129 -8.05 -15.97 0.64
C ASP A 129 -9.07 -14.97 0.08
N PHE A 130 -8.65 -13.74 -0.20
CA PHE A 130 -9.50 -12.73 -0.84
C PHE A 130 -9.65 -12.87 -2.36
N VAL A 131 -8.97 -13.81 -3.02
CA VAL A 131 -9.08 -14.01 -4.49
C VAL A 131 -10.54 -14.24 -4.91
N GLN A 132 -11.29 -15.08 -4.18
CA GLN A 132 -12.70 -15.33 -4.51
C GLN A 132 -13.58 -14.11 -4.27
N VAL A 133 -13.23 -13.28 -3.29
CA VAL A 133 -13.91 -12.00 -3.04
C VAL A 133 -13.68 -11.03 -4.20
N VAL A 134 -12.44 -10.94 -4.71
CA VAL A 134 -12.10 -10.12 -5.89
C VAL A 134 -12.96 -10.53 -7.08
N ARG A 135 -12.99 -11.82 -7.43
CA ARG A 135 -13.80 -12.36 -8.54
C ARG A 135 -15.29 -12.03 -8.39
N ALA A 136 -15.82 -12.21 -7.19
CA ALA A 136 -17.23 -11.92 -6.92
C ALA A 136 -17.56 -10.44 -7.07
N LEU A 137 -16.68 -9.54 -6.64
CA LEU A 137 -16.83 -8.09 -6.81
C LEU A 137 -16.76 -7.67 -8.28
N GLN A 138 -15.80 -8.20 -9.03
CA GLN A 138 -15.68 -7.96 -10.48
C GLN A 138 -16.92 -8.42 -11.23
N ASN A 139 -17.49 -9.58 -10.87
CA ASN A 139 -18.74 -10.09 -11.44
C ASN A 139 -19.96 -9.19 -11.12
N LYS A 140 -19.90 -8.41 -10.04
CA LYS A 140 -20.89 -7.38 -9.70
C LYS A 140 -20.63 -6.04 -10.42
N GLY A 141 -19.56 -5.94 -11.22
CA GLY A 141 -19.21 -4.73 -11.97
C GLY A 141 -18.34 -3.73 -11.19
N CYS A 142 -17.85 -4.08 -9.99
CA CYS A 142 -16.91 -3.24 -9.28
C CYS A 142 -15.50 -3.37 -9.85
N ARG A 143 -14.79 -2.26 -9.99
CA ARG A 143 -13.35 -2.27 -10.18
C ARG A 143 -12.66 -2.61 -8.85
N VAL A 144 -11.86 -3.66 -8.82
CA VAL A 144 -11.18 -4.10 -7.60
C VAL A 144 -9.69 -3.80 -7.67
N GLU A 145 -9.23 -2.99 -6.74
CA GLU A 145 -7.83 -2.65 -6.57
C GLU A 145 -7.32 -3.24 -5.26
N THR A 146 -6.09 -3.76 -5.26
CA THR A 146 -5.45 -4.26 -4.05
C THR A 146 -4.19 -3.48 -3.74
N LEU A 147 -3.98 -3.24 -2.44
CA LEU A 147 -2.79 -2.59 -1.91
C LEU A 147 -2.22 -3.46 -0.79
N ALA A 148 -0.96 -3.81 -0.90
CA ALA A 148 -0.25 -4.55 0.12
C ALA A 148 1.23 -4.18 0.12
N PHE A 149 2.00 -4.74 1.07
CA PHE A 149 3.43 -4.50 1.21
C PHE A 149 4.21 -5.79 0.94
N ASP A 150 4.50 -6.58 1.97
CA ASP A 150 5.22 -7.85 1.87
C ASP A 150 4.26 -9.05 1.84
N ASN A 151 4.78 -10.23 1.49
CA ASN A 151 4.06 -11.51 1.52
C ASN A 151 2.69 -11.49 0.80
N VAL A 152 2.68 -10.92 -0.39
CA VAL A 152 1.47 -10.81 -1.21
C VAL A 152 1.28 -12.08 -2.02
N SER A 153 0.08 -12.62 -1.98
CA SER A 153 -0.31 -13.73 -2.85
C SER A 153 -0.19 -13.34 -4.33
N GLU A 154 0.56 -14.13 -5.09
CA GLU A 154 0.71 -13.91 -6.53
C GLU A 154 -0.62 -14.07 -7.28
N GLU A 155 -1.52 -14.93 -6.79
CA GLU A 155 -2.85 -15.09 -7.36
C GLU A 155 -3.69 -13.83 -7.12
N LEU A 156 -3.67 -13.27 -5.89
CA LEU A 156 -4.38 -12.04 -5.57
C LEU A 156 -3.87 -10.87 -6.43
N ARG A 157 -2.57 -10.77 -6.61
CA ARG A 157 -1.92 -9.74 -7.45
C ARG A 157 -2.38 -9.82 -8.91
N ARG A 158 -2.49 -11.03 -9.46
CA ARG A 158 -2.91 -11.23 -10.86
C ARG A 158 -4.40 -11.06 -11.08
N GLU A 159 -5.22 -11.42 -10.11
CA GLU A 159 -6.66 -11.38 -10.21
C GLU A 159 -7.22 -9.96 -10.07
N SER A 160 -6.54 -9.09 -9.33
CA SER A 160 -6.96 -7.71 -9.12
C SER A 160 -6.89 -6.89 -10.41
N ASP A 161 -7.87 -6.00 -10.65
CA ASP A 161 -7.83 -5.06 -11.78
C ASP A 161 -6.62 -4.13 -11.72
N MET A 162 -6.12 -3.88 -10.50
CA MET A 162 -4.87 -3.19 -10.26
C MET A 162 -4.28 -3.61 -8.91
N PHE A 163 -3.01 -3.97 -8.91
CA PHE A 163 -2.21 -4.15 -7.70
C PHE A 163 -1.24 -2.99 -7.53
N VAL A 164 -1.16 -2.43 -6.33
CA VAL A 164 -0.20 -1.39 -5.97
C VAL A 164 0.56 -1.80 -4.72
N SER A 165 1.89 -1.80 -4.79
CA SER A 165 2.69 -1.91 -3.57
C SER A 165 2.55 -0.63 -2.74
N GLY A 166 2.17 -0.77 -1.47
CA GLY A 166 2.02 0.36 -0.56
C GLY A 166 3.33 1.14 -0.35
N TYR A 167 4.48 0.50 -0.56
CA TYR A 167 5.77 1.17 -0.51
C TYR A 167 5.93 2.27 -1.56
N LEU A 168 5.26 2.15 -2.72
CA LEU A 168 5.38 3.08 -3.83
C LEU A 168 4.42 4.27 -3.73
N VAL A 169 3.46 4.23 -2.83
CA VAL A 169 2.48 5.31 -2.66
C VAL A 169 3.12 6.47 -1.86
N PRO A 170 3.18 7.67 -2.44
CA PRO A 170 3.77 8.84 -1.79
C PRO A 170 3.16 9.12 -0.42
N GLY A 171 3.99 9.18 0.62
CA GLY A 171 3.55 9.52 1.97
C GLY A 171 2.78 8.43 2.73
N LEU A 172 2.49 7.28 2.11
CA LEU A 172 1.74 6.20 2.78
C LEU A 172 2.51 5.55 3.93
N LEU A 173 3.83 5.40 3.77
CA LEU A 173 4.74 5.04 4.85
C LEU A 173 5.83 6.12 4.97
N PRO A 174 6.26 6.47 6.19
CA PRO A 174 7.37 7.41 6.36
C PRO A 174 8.64 6.86 5.70
N THR A 175 9.42 7.75 5.09
CA THR A 175 10.74 7.44 4.55
C THR A 175 11.81 7.57 5.63
N ARG A 176 13.01 7.05 5.38
CA ARG A 176 14.11 7.19 6.32
C ARG A 176 14.55 8.66 6.40
N GLY A 177 14.65 9.21 7.62
CA GLY A 177 15.00 10.61 7.82
C GLY A 177 13.90 11.60 7.47
N ASP A 178 12.65 11.11 7.35
CA ASP A 178 11.48 11.96 7.18
C ASP A 178 11.29 12.79 8.45
N ASP A 179 11.53 14.10 8.34
CA ASP A 179 11.34 15.08 9.40
C ASP A 179 10.57 16.30 8.86
N TYR A 180 10.17 17.20 9.75
CA TYR A 180 9.38 18.37 9.39
C TYR A 180 10.05 19.30 8.37
N PHE A 181 11.38 19.24 8.24
CA PHE A 181 12.17 20.09 7.34
C PHE A 181 12.58 19.36 6.05
N ALA A 182 12.26 18.07 5.92
CA ALA A 182 12.59 17.31 4.71
C ALA A 182 11.84 17.86 3.49
N PRO A 183 12.47 17.92 2.31
CA PRO A 183 11.79 18.26 1.07
C PRO A 183 10.64 17.30 0.81
N GLY A 184 9.49 17.83 0.37
CA GLY A 184 8.32 17.00 0.05
C GLY A 184 8.63 15.96 -1.01
N TRP A 185 7.96 14.84 -0.93
CA TRP A 185 8.12 13.69 -1.85
C TRP A 185 8.16 14.12 -3.32
N GLY A 186 9.19 13.69 -4.04
CA GLY A 186 9.41 13.99 -5.45
C GLY A 186 10.13 15.30 -5.74
N ALA A 187 10.41 16.13 -4.73
CA ALA A 187 11.27 17.29 -4.86
C ALA A 187 12.76 16.89 -4.82
N MET A 188 13.63 17.75 -5.36
CA MET A 188 15.08 17.55 -5.23
C MET A 188 15.49 17.51 -3.76
N GLY A 189 16.37 16.61 -3.40
CA GLY A 189 16.76 16.33 -2.01
C GLY A 189 15.80 15.46 -1.23
N SER A 190 14.58 15.19 -1.73
CA SER A 190 13.64 14.30 -1.04
C SER A 190 14.03 12.82 -1.19
N ARG A 191 13.60 12.02 -0.23
CA ARG A 191 13.61 10.56 -0.35
C ARG A 191 12.32 10.06 -0.97
N VAL A 192 12.46 9.16 -1.93
CA VAL A 192 11.33 8.53 -2.63
C VAL A 192 11.54 7.02 -2.70
N ARG A 193 10.49 6.28 -3.03
CA ARG A 193 10.59 4.84 -3.31
C ARG A 193 10.19 4.55 -4.74
N GLY A 194 10.94 3.63 -5.33
CA GLY A 194 10.74 3.21 -6.72
C GLY A 194 11.33 1.84 -6.99
N TYR A 195 11.24 1.44 -8.24
CA TYR A 195 11.79 0.17 -8.72
C TYR A 195 12.58 0.37 -10.00
N CYS A 196 13.58 -0.48 -10.24
CA CYS A 196 14.33 -0.45 -11.48
C CYS A 196 13.50 -1.02 -12.63
N TYR A 197 13.17 -0.18 -13.61
CA TYR A 197 12.39 -0.60 -14.78
C TYR A 197 13.25 -0.82 -16.04
N HIS A 198 14.49 -0.32 -16.04
CA HIS A 198 15.47 -0.51 -17.09
C HIS A 198 16.87 -0.59 -16.49
N HIS A 199 17.67 -1.54 -16.97
CA HIS A 199 19.06 -1.72 -16.60
C HIS A 199 19.88 -2.09 -17.84
N ASP A 200 21.07 -1.52 -17.98
CA ASP A 200 22.06 -1.82 -19.03
C ASP A 200 23.29 -2.45 -18.37
N ASP A 201 23.38 -3.79 -18.43
CA ASP A 201 24.46 -4.56 -17.81
C ASP A 201 25.84 -4.22 -18.39
N ASN A 202 25.90 -3.83 -19.69
CA ASN A 202 27.17 -3.52 -20.34
C ASN A 202 27.75 -2.18 -19.91
N LYS A 203 26.89 -1.26 -19.50
CA LYS A 203 27.27 0.10 -19.09
C LYS A 203 27.11 0.34 -17.60
N SER A 204 26.68 -0.67 -16.85
CA SER A 204 26.55 -0.64 -15.40
C SER A 204 25.69 0.51 -14.88
N PHE A 205 24.54 0.77 -15.53
CA PHE A 205 23.59 1.80 -15.08
C PHE A 205 22.14 1.37 -15.30
N GLY A 206 21.25 2.03 -14.62
CA GLY A 206 19.83 1.83 -14.81
C GLY A 206 18.99 3.07 -14.46
N PHE A 207 17.67 2.88 -14.55
CA PHE A 207 16.68 3.90 -14.22
C PHE A 207 15.67 3.37 -13.22
N MET A 208 15.55 4.09 -12.11
CA MET A 208 14.48 3.91 -11.14
C MET A 208 13.23 4.65 -11.59
N ARG A 209 12.08 4.00 -11.53
CA ARG A 209 10.77 4.63 -11.72
C ARG A 209 10.11 4.81 -10.36
N PHE A 210 9.59 6.01 -10.09
CA PHE A 210 8.90 6.34 -8.86
C PHE A 210 7.63 7.15 -9.15
N LEU A 211 6.64 7.05 -8.27
CA LEU A 211 5.41 7.81 -8.33
C LEU A 211 5.65 9.17 -7.69
N VAL A 212 5.31 10.26 -8.39
CA VAL A 212 5.52 11.64 -7.88
C VAL A 212 4.32 12.14 -7.11
N LYS A 213 3.12 11.76 -7.57
CA LYS A 213 1.84 12.22 -7.01
C LYS A 213 0.76 11.18 -7.18
N LEU A 214 -0.25 11.23 -6.35
CA LEU A 214 -1.49 10.47 -6.55
C LEU A 214 -2.20 10.97 -7.81
N SER A 215 -2.65 10.04 -8.65
CA SER A 215 -3.27 10.36 -9.94
C SER A 215 -4.27 9.28 -10.32
N PRO A 216 -5.34 9.62 -11.03
CA PRO A 216 -6.22 8.64 -11.67
C PRO A 216 -5.51 7.81 -12.74
N TYR A 217 -4.40 8.31 -13.29
CA TYR A 217 -3.69 7.71 -14.44
C TYR A 217 -2.52 6.81 -14.02
N LEU A 218 -2.67 5.99 -12.98
CA LEU A 218 -1.60 5.10 -12.50
C LEU A 218 -1.15 4.07 -13.55
N TRP A 219 -1.94 3.81 -14.58
CA TRP A 219 -1.56 2.96 -15.72
C TRP A 219 -0.66 3.64 -16.74
N LYS A 220 -0.56 4.99 -16.74
CA LYS A 220 0.33 5.74 -17.62
C LYS A 220 1.76 5.70 -17.07
N THR A 221 2.45 4.60 -17.29
CA THR A 221 3.80 4.38 -16.73
C THR A 221 4.92 5.01 -17.55
N ASP A 222 4.66 5.47 -18.77
CA ASP A 222 5.66 6.18 -19.58
C ASP A 222 5.86 7.61 -19.03
N SER A 223 7.01 7.85 -18.42
CA SER A 223 7.33 9.16 -17.82
C SER A 223 7.51 10.31 -18.84
N ARG A 224 7.46 10.01 -20.14
CA ARG A 224 7.47 11.02 -21.23
C ARG A 224 6.06 11.55 -21.50
N ASP A 225 5.02 10.81 -21.13
CA ASP A 225 3.63 11.28 -21.20
C ASP A 225 3.44 12.39 -20.14
N PRO A 226 2.96 13.59 -20.54
CA PRO A 226 2.77 14.70 -19.59
C PRO A 226 1.74 14.41 -18.49
N ASP A 227 0.80 13.50 -18.74
CA ASP A 227 -0.19 13.06 -17.75
C ASP A 227 0.33 11.94 -16.84
N SER A 228 1.51 11.38 -17.13
CA SER A 228 2.08 10.32 -16.30
C SER A 228 2.40 10.83 -14.90
N PRO A 229 1.93 10.14 -13.85
CA PRO A 229 2.32 10.48 -12.49
C PRO A 229 3.71 9.97 -12.11
N TYR A 230 4.39 9.31 -13.04
CA TYR A 230 5.72 8.74 -12.79
C TYR A 230 6.83 9.64 -13.29
N ARG A 231 7.98 9.56 -12.61
CA ARG A 231 9.26 10.11 -13.05
C ARG A 231 10.33 9.04 -12.95
N THR A 232 11.48 9.34 -13.52
CA THR A 232 12.63 8.44 -13.52
C THR A 232 13.84 9.12 -12.91
N ALA A 233 14.65 8.35 -12.20
CA ALA A 233 15.95 8.77 -11.69
C ALA A 233 17.02 7.82 -12.21
N PHE A 234 18.13 8.36 -12.65
CA PHE A 234 19.30 7.61 -13.09
C PHE A 234 20.07 7.04 -11.90
N PHE A 235 20.63 5.85 -12.01
CA PHE A 235 21.59 5.34 -11.05
C PHE A 235 22.71 4.56 -11.77
N HIS A 236 23.89 4.55 -11.16
CA HIS A 236 25.00 3.67 -11.54
C HIS A 236 25.03 2.48 -10.58
N ASP A 237 25.45 1.30 -11.03
CA ASP A 237 25.48 0.08 -10.22
C ASP A 237 26.26 0.21 -8.92
N SER A 238 27.32 1.03 -8.93
CA SER A 238 28.10 1.34 -7.73
C SER A 238 27.33 2.09 -6.64
N SER A 239 26.12 2.62 -6.96
CA SER A 239 25.24 3.31 -6.01
C SER A 239 24.22 2.36 -5.38
N LEU A 240 24.14 1.12 -5.85
CA LEU A 240 23.26 0.10 -5.27
C LEU A 240 23.79 -0.35 -3.89
N PRO A 241 22.93 -0.89 -3.04
CA PRO A 241 23.36 -1.43 -1.75
C PRO A 241 24.42 -2.52 -1.88
N ASP A 242 25.38 -2.53 -0.96
CA ASP A 242 26.43 -3.54 -0.92
C ASP A 242 25.85 -4.96 -0.94
N GLY A 243 26.39 -5.81 -1.80
CA GLY A 243 25.97 -7.21 -1.95
C GLY A 243 24.68 -7.41 -2.74
N PHE A 244 24.05 -6.35 -3.26
CA PHE A 244 22.89 -6.51 -4.14
C PHE A 244 23.29 -7.16 -5.47
N ASN A 245 22.58 -8.23 -5.85
CA ASN A 245 22.84 -8.92 -7.12
C ASN A 245 22.17 -8.18 -8.29
N VAL A 246 22.97 -7.44 -9.08
CA VAL A 246 22.50 -6.65 -10.23
C VAL A 246 21.83 -7.49 -11.33
N MET A 247 22.14 -8.78 -11.43
CA MET A 247 21.50 -9.71 -12.36
C MET A 247 19.99 -9.90 -12.11
N LYS A 248 19.51 -9.44 -10.97
CA LYS A 248 18.06 -9.41 -10.66
C LYS A 248 17.35 -8.19 -11.25
N LEU A 249 18.06 -7.28 -11.90
CA LEU A 249 17.49 -6.10 -12.55
C LEU A 249 17.31 -6.33 -14.06
N PRO A 250 16.31 -5.67 -14.70
CA PRO A 250 15.29 -4.83 -14.08
C PRO A 250 14.24 -5.65 -13.32
N SER A 251 13.67 -5.08 -12.25
CA SER A 251 12.68 -5.79 -11.43
C SER A 251 11.67 -4.82 -10.82
N ARG A 252 10.39 -5.21 -10.84
CA ARG A 252 9.32 -4.50 -10.12
C ARG A 252 9.13 -5.01 -8.68
N ASN A 253 9.75 -6.13 -8.34
CA ASN A 253 9.63 -6.75 -7.02
C ASN A 253 10.69 -6.24 -6.04
N HIS A 254 11.79 -5.66 -6.54
CA HIS A 254 12.78 -4.99 -5.70
C HIS A 254 12.42 -3.51 -5.60
N ILE A 255 12.00 -3.09 -4.41
CA ILE A 255 11.66 -1.69 -4.15
C ILE A 255 12.82 -1.05 -3.40
N PHE A 256 13.30 0.04 -3.97
CA PHE A 256 14.40 0.81 -3.42
C PHE A 256 13.89 2.15 -2.88
N GLU A 257 14.47 2.59 -1.77
CA GLU A 257 14.34 3.94 -1.26
C GLU A 257 15.62 4.70 -1.56
N PHE A 258 15.51 5.90 -2.10
CA PHE A 258 16.67 6.69 -2.54
C PHE A 258 16.40 8.18 -2.45
N THR A 259 17.48 8.96 -2.40
CA THR A 259 17.43 10.42 -2.43
C THR A 259 17.52 10.91 -3.87
N LEU A 260 16.68 11.88 -4.23
CA LEU A 260 16.73 12.55 -5.53
C LEU A 260 17.79 13.65 -5.49
N ALA A 261 18.93 13.42 -6.12
CA ALA A 261 20.01 14.41 -6.27
C ALA A 261 19.88 15.19 -7.59
N GLU A 262 20.56 16.33 -7.66
CA GLU A 262 20.61 17.18 -8.84
C GLU A 262 20.98 16.39 -10.10
N PRO A 263 20.36 16.73 -11.23
CA PRO A 263 20.56 15.99 -12.46
C PRO A 263 21.99 16.13 -13.00
N ASN A 264 22.56 14.98 -13.34
CA ASN A 264 23.73 14.93 -14.22
C ASN A 264 23.23 14.66 -15.64
N GLY A 265 22.66 15.68 -16.29
CA GLY A 265 21.97 15.59 -17.56
C GLY A 265 20.49 15.96 -17.50
N LYS A 266 19.61 15.10 -18.07
CA LYS A 266 18.16 15.41 -18.17
C LYS A 266 17.30 14.90 -17.00
N GLN A 267 17.83 13.98 -16.19
CA GLN A 267 17.06 13.28 -15.16
C GLN A 267 17.76 13.37 -13.81
N PRO A 268 17.02 13.43 -12.68
CA PRO A 268 17.61 13.35 -11.36
C PRO A 268 18.41 12.04 -11.19
N VAL A 269 19.38 12.09 -10.28
CA VAL A 269 20.21 10.95 -9.91
C VAL A 269 19.68 10.35 -8.62
N ALA A 270 19.52 9.03 -8.58
CA ALA A 270 19.22 8.31 -7.36
C ALA A 270 20.51 8.07 -6.56
N THR A 271 20.57 8.59 -5.35
CA THR A 271 21.71 8.46 -4.43
C THR A 271 21.24 7.88 -3.10
N ASP A 272 22.17 7.41 -2.26
CA ASP A 272 21.87 6.79 -0.97
C ASP A 272 20.75 5.73 -1.08
N ILE A 273 20.96 4.79 -2.00
CA ILE A 273 19.97 3.79 -2.39
C ILE A 273 19.96 2.66 -1.35
N LEU A 274 18.78 2.36 -0.84
CA LEU A 274 18.54 1.28 0.11
C LEU A 274 17.48 0.32 -0.45
N LEU A 275 17.66 -0.96 -0.20
CA LEU A 275 16.63 -1.95 -0.52
C LEU A 275 15.59 -1.96 0.63
N VAL A 276 14.33 -1.64 0.31
CA VAL A 276 13.23 -1.59 1.28
C VAL A 276 12.50 -2.93 1.32
N HIS A 277 12.25 -3.48 0.15
CA HIS A 277 11.58 -4.76 -0.01
C HIS A 277 12.39 -5.62 -0.97
N PRO A 278 13.10 -6.64 -0.49
CA PRO A 278 13.69 -7.64 -1.32
C PRO A 278 12.60 -8.55 -1.88
N ALA A 279 12.62 -8.83 -3.17
CA ALA A 279 11.89 -9.97 -3.68
C ALA A 279 12.37 -11.20 -2.89
N LEU A 280 11.46 -11.85 -2.21
CA LEU A 280 11.76 -13.13 -1.59
C LEU A 280 12.27 -14.06 -2.68
N SER A 281 13.49 -14.53 -2.50
CA SER A 281 14.18 -15.46 -3.40
C SER A 281 13.51 -16.82 -3.38
#